data_05298e218986ef44851b07e7225761ea
#
_entry.id   05298e218986ef44851b07e7225761ea
#
_cell.length_a   1.000
_cell.length_b   1.000
_cell.length_c   1.000
_cell.angle_alpha   90.00
_cell.angle_beta   90.00
_cell.angle_gamma   90.00
#
_symmetry.space_group_name_H-M   'P 1'
#
loop_
_entity.id
_entity.type
_entity.pdbx_description
1 polymer ?
#
loop_
_entity_poly.entity_id
_entity_poly.type
_entity_poly.pdbx_seq_one_letter_code
_entity_poly.pdbx_strand_id
1 'polypeptide(L)'
;SVTKIDKLNLLGIINATNGIPDSEFLNNSEYLNDFVPFRIEVVNSLDPTKSKIIAFRTFNLSVGDSYTANHTTVNYNGRGEDFYIYNGFGRSISLGFTIAAQSRYEMQPLYKKANYLAAQCAPEYNDTSGRMMTPIHRLTLGDWFRRLPGVINSVTLDYDTNVPWETKNNFNDQDNDMAILPHALNITLKYQPIHNFIPRNSDASRFIGWDQFNDGNDSLNENGTFYDPSTGEENGEAVNENAQQES
;
A
#
# COMPACT_ATOMS: atom_id res chain seq x y z
N SER A 1 6.16 32.26 -17.61
CA SER A 1 5.89 30.81 -17.68
C SER A 1 5.70 30.34 -16.27
N VAL A 2 4.46 30.08 -15.88
CA VAL A 2 4.16 29.49 -14.57
C VAL A 2 4.58 28.02 -14.66
N THR A 3 5.66 27.67 -14.01
CA THR A 3 6.11 26.28 -13.91
C THR A 3 5.01 25.54 -13.12
N LYS A 4 4.29 24.64 -13.78
CA LYS A 4 3.32 23.77 -13.11
C LYS A 4 4.11 22.79 -12.23
N ILE A 5 4.09 23.03 -10.94
CA ILE A 5 4.71 22.16 -9.95
C ILE A 5 3.64 21.17 -9.47
N ASP A 6 3.96 19.88 -9.49
CA ASP A 6 3.08 18.86 -8.93
C ASP A 6 3.18 18.87 -7.39
N LYS A 7 2.10 19.29 -6.75
CA LYS A 7 2.06 19.40 -5.28
C LYS A 7 2.25 18.07 -4.58
N LEU A 8 1.76 16.96 -5.14
CA LEU A 8 1.93 15.62 -4.57
C LEU A 8 3.39 15.16 -4.61
N ASN A 9 4.12 15.52 -5.68
CA ASN A 9 5.54 15.22 -5.79
C ASN A 9 6.39 16.03 -4.79
N LEU A 10 5.96 17.25 -4.45
CA LEU A 10 6.62 18.07 -3.42
C LEU A 10 6.42 17.53 -2.01
N LEU A 11 5.33 16.79 -1.77
CA LEU A 11 5.12 16.16 -0.48
C LEU A 11 6.18 15.10 -0.24
N GLY A 12 6.88 15.21 0.88
CA GLY A 12 7.83 14.21 1.34
C GLY A 12 7.15 13.00 2.00
N ILE A 13 7.85 12.40 2.95
CA ILE A 13 7.33 11.35 3.83
C ILE A 13 6.48 12.04 4.90
N ILE A 14 5.24 11.57 5.06
CA ILE A 14 4.23 12.21 5.91
C ILE A 14 4.05 11.37 7.17
N ASN A 15 4.13 12.00 8.35
CA ASN A 15 3.78 11.33 9.59
C ASN A 15 2.24 11.23 9.70
N ALA A 16 1.78 10.13 10.27
CA ALA A 16 0.36 9.87 10.47
C ALA A 16 0.11 9.19 11.81
N THR A 17 -1.01 9.53 12.43
CA THR A 17 -1.51 8.90 13.65
C THR A 17 -2.84 8.22 13.33
N ASN A 18 -2.96 6.92 13.63
CA ASN A 18 -4.11 6.09 13.27
C ASN A 18 -4.45 6.08 11.76
N GLY A 19 -3.43 6.32 10.91
CA GLY A 19 -3.58 6.43 9.47
C GLY A 19 -4.09 7.78 8.97
N ILE A 20 -4.31 8.73 9.87
CA ILE A 20 -4.65 10.12 9.57
C ILE A 20 -3.35 10.92 9.53
N PRO A 21 -3.06 11.63 8.43
CA PRO A 21 -1.87 12.48 8.36
C PRO A 21 -1.87 13.56 9.46
N ASP A 22 -0.75 13.72 10.15
CA ASP A 22 -0.60 14.68 11.27
C ASP A 22 -0.54 16.14 10.82
N SER A 23 -0.45 16.39 9.52
CA SER A 23 -0.32 17.74 8.95
C SER A 23 -1.67 18.32 8.60
N GLU A 24 -1.99 19.53 9.11
CA GLU A 24 -3.17 20.32 8.71
C GLU A 24 -3.28 20.53 7.20
N PHE A 25 -2.14 20.58 6.51
CA PHE A 25 -2.05 20.72 5.07
C PHE A 25 -2.65 19.52 4.32
N LEU A 26 -2.70 18.36 4.95
CA LEU A 26 -3.19 17.10 4.40
C LEU A 26 -4.61 16.77 4.85
N ASN A 27 -5.08 17.37 5.93
CA ASN A 27 -6.48 17.33 6.34
C ASN A 27 -7.40 18.11 5.38
N ASN A 28 -6.84 19.05 4.62
CA ASN A 28 -7.52 19.65 3.48
C ASN A 28 -7.44 18.69 2.29
N SER A 29 -8.52 18.02 2.03
CA SER A 29 -8.79 16.93 1.11
C SER A 29 -8.25 17.06 -0.33
N GLU A 30 -7.85 18.25 -0.78
CA GLU A 30 -7.39 18.48 -2.15
C GLU A 30 -6.10 17.74 -2.54
N TYR A 31 -5.21 17.44 -1.60
CA TYR A 31 -3.90 16.86 -1.90
C TYR A 31 -3.88 15.33 -1.82
N LEU A 32 -4.80 14.74 -1.05
CA LEU A 32 -4.94 13.30 -0.92
C LEU A 32 -6.05 12.73 -1.81
N ASN A 33 -6.96 13.59 -2.28
CA ASN A 33 -8.04 13.24 -3.20
C ASN A 33 -7.56 13.34 -4.65
N ASP A 34 -6.48 12.68 -4.98
CA ASP A 34 -6.11 12.49 -6.36
C ASP A 34 -7.07 11.50 -7.03
N PHE A 35 -7.16 11.52 -8.38
CA PHE A 35 -8.07 10.68 -9.16
C PHE A 35 -8.03 9.20 -8.77
N VAL A 36 -6.84 8.69 -8.50
CA VAL A 36 -6.63 7.34 -7.96
C VAL A 36 -5.60 7.44 -6.85
N PRO A 37 -6.00 7.33 -5.58
CA PRO A 37 -5.05 7.38 -4.48
C PRO A 37 -4.11 6.18 -4.52
N PHE A 38 -2.80 6.45 -4.58
CA PHE A 38 -1.76 5.44 -4.44
C PHE A 38 -0.84 5.83 -3.29
N ARG A 39 -0.88 5.06 -2.22
CA ARG A 39 -0.09 5.30 -1.00
C ARG A 39 0.33 4.01 -0.35
N ILE A 40 1.51 4.07 0.24
CA ILE A 40 2.06 3.00 1.07
C ILE A 40 2.25 3.59 2.46
N GLU A 41 1.58 3.03 3.43
CA GLU A 41 1.71 3.38 4.83
C GLU A 41 2.67 2.40 5.49
N VAL A 42 3.72 2.92 6.12
CA VAL A 42 4.71 2.16 6.89
C VAL A 42 4.32 2.26 8.35
N VAL A 43 3.91 1.16 8.95
CA VAL A 43 3.47 1.11 10.34
C VAL A 43 4.70 1.06 11.25
N ASN A 44 4.70 1.86 12.32
CA ASN A 44 5.76 1.78 13.32
C ASN A 44 5.62 0.49 14.13
N SER A 45 6.64 -0.34 14.14
CA SER A 45 6.62 -1.66 14.79
C SER A 45 6.54 -1.58 16.33
N LEU A 46 6.92 -0.43 16.93
CA LEU A 46 6.87 -0.20 18.38
C LEU A 46 5.54 0.44 18.80
N ASP A 47 4.95 1.25 17.95
CA ASP A 47 3.69 1.94 18.20
C ASP A 47 2.82 1.87 16.93
N PRO A 48 1.95 0.86 16.82
CA PRO A 48 1.11 0.66 15.63
C PRO A 48 0.13 1.80 15.34
N THR A 49 -0.07 2.71 16.30
CA THR A 49 -0.89 3.92 16.09
C THR A 49 -0.16 4.96 15.25
N LYS A 50 1.17 4.93 15.24
CA LYS A 50 2.02 5.82 14.45
C LYS A 50 2.45 5.15 13.16
N SER A 51 2.42 5.92 12.10
CA SER A 51 2.83 5.44 10.78
C SER A 51 3.45 6.57 9.96
N LYS A 52 4.07 6.20 8.85
CA LYS A 52 4.55 7.14 7.84
C LYS A 52 3.91 6.80 6.50
N ILE A 53 3.39 7.80 5.83
CA ILE A 53 2.73 7.64 4.54
C ILE A 53 3.65 8.14 3.43
N ILE A 54 3.78 7.33 2.39
CA ILE A 54 4.41 7.67 1.13
C ILE A 54 3.32 7.71 0.08
N ALA A 55 3.06 8.88 -0.48
CA ALA A 55 2.11 9.06 -1.58
C ALA A 55 2.88 9.34 -2.87
N PHE A 56 2.49 8.66 -3.94
CA PHE A 56 3.09 8.83 -5.26
C PHE A 56 2.04 9.23 -6.29
N ARG A 57 2.42 10.17 -7.17
CA ARG A 57 1.75 10.33 -8.45
C ARG A 57 2.41 9.37 -9.43
N THR A 58 1.66 8.37 -9.85
CA THR A 58 2.19 7.29 -10.68
C THR A 58 1.73 7.41 -12.12
N PHE A 59 2.64 7.06 -13.03
CA PHE A 59 2.36 6.88 -14.45
C PHE A 59 2.60 5.40 -14.79
N ASN A 60 1.94 4.93 -15.85
CA ASN A 60 2.10 3.56 -16.35
C ASN A 60 1.93 2.50 -15.24
N LEU A 61 0.94 2.72 -14.37
CA LEU A 61 0.67 1.80 -13.27
C LEU A 61 0.19 0.45 -13.82
N SER A 62 0.89 -0.61 -13.48
CA SER A 62 0.50 -2.00 -13.70
C SER A 62 0.32 -2.71 -12.38
N VAL A 63 -0.74 -3.49 -12.27
CA VAL A 63 -1.09 -4.23 -11.05
C VAL A 63 -1.32 -5.68 -11.42
N GLY A 64 -0.59 -6.59 -10.78
CA GLY A 64 -0.82 -8.02 -10.86
C GLY A 64 -1.15 -8.57 -9.47
N ASP A 65 -2.37 -9.05 -9.28
CA ASP A 65 -2.80 -9.71 -8.04
C ASP A 65 -2.98 -11.20 -8.32
N SER A 66 -2.08 -12.02 -7.79
CA SER A 66 -2.01 -13.44 -8.08
C SER A 66 -2.45 -14.27 -6.88
N TYR A 67 -3.36 -15.19 -7.14
CA TYR A 67 -3.89 -16.13 -6.16
C TYR A 67 -3.45 -17.53 -6.55
N THR A 68 -2.85 -18.28 -5.62
CA THR A 68 -2.28 -19.60 -5.86
C THR A 68 -2.85 -20.62 -4.89
N ALA A 69 -3.41 -21.69 -5.42
CA ALA A 69 -3.80 -22.87 -4.65
C ALA A 69 -2.68 -23.92 -4.77
N ASN A 70 -2.11 -24.32 -3.66
CA ASN A 70 -1.06 -25.34 -3.63
C ASN A 70 -1.67 -26.70 -3.35
N HIS A 71 -1.32 -27.68 -4.20
CA HIS A 71 -1.78 -29.05 -4.09
C HIS A 71 -0.58 -30.00 -4.09
N THR A 72 -0.66 -31.03 -3.27
CA THR A 72 0.23 -32.19 -3.38
C THR A 72 -0.49 -33.29 -4.12
N THR A 73 0.20 -33.90 -5.09
CA THR A 73 -0.32 -35.06 -5.81
C THR A 73 0.09 -36.34 -5.12
N VAL A 74 -0.85 -37.27 -5.01
CA VAL A 74 -0.63 -38.64 -4.52
C VAL A 74 -1.12 -39.61 -5.57
N ASN A 75 -0.25 -40.48 -6.00
CA ASN A 75 -0.60 -41.55 -6.96
C ASN A 75 -0.66 -42.88 -6.21
N TYR A 76 -1.71 -43.65 -6.44
CA TYR A 76 -1.87 -44.99 -5.87
C TYR A 76 -1.57 -46.07 -6.94
N ASN A 77 -0.87 -47.12 -6.55
CA ASN A 77 -0.61 -48.28 -7.44
C ASN A 77 -1.92 -48.83 -8.02
N GLY A 78 -1.98 -48.96 -9.32
CA GLY A 78 -3.14 -49.50 -10.04
C GLY A 78 -4.18 -48.49 -10.47
N ARG A 79 -3.95 -47.19 -10.24
CA ARG A 79 -4.76 -46.09 -10.79
C ARG A 79 -3.91 -45.17 -11.64
N GLY A 80 -4.40 -44.83 -12.83
CA GLY A 80 -3.76 -43.87 -13.72
C GLY A 80 -4.10 -42.41 -13.41
N GLU A 81 -4.86 -42.16 -12.34
CA GLU A 81 -5.29 -40.82 -11.93
C GLU A 81 -4.52 -40.36 -10.71
N ASP A 82 -4.15 -39.07 -10.71
CA ASP A 82 -3.54 -38.40 -9.57
C ASP A 82 -4.61 -37.87 -8.62
N PHE A 83 -4.42 -38.05 -7.33
CA PHE A 83 -5.24 -37.44 -6.28
C PHE A 83 -4.57 -36.16 -5.80
N TYR A 84 -5.37 -35.08 -5.69
CA TYR A 84 -4.90 -33.76 -5.29
C TYR A 84 -5.30 -33.47 -3.85
N ILE A 85 -4.31 -33.25 -3.00
CA ILE A 85 -4.54 -32.83 -1.62
C ILE A 85 -4.21 -31.36 -1.51
N TYR A 86 -5.17 -30.54 -1.04
CA TYR A 86 -4.97 -29.10 -0.86
C TYR A 86 -4.00 -28.83 0.28
N ASN A 87 -2.92 -28.08 0.04
CA ASN A 87 -1.88 -27.78 1.03
C ASN A 87 -1.86 -26.35 1.51
N GLY A 88 -2.43 -25.42 0.76
CA GLY A 88 -2.42 -24.04 1.18
C GLY A 88 -2.80 -23.05 0.11
N PHE A 89 -3.03 -21.84 0.56
CA PHE A 89 -3.36 -20.68 -0.25
C PHE A 89 -2.22 -19.67 -0.22
N GLY A 90 -1.88 -19.12 -1.38
CA GLY A 90 -0.92 -18.04 -1.53
C GLY A 90 -1.53 -16.87 -2.27
N ARG A 91 -1.18 -15.66 -1.87
CA ARG A 91 -1.51 -14.44 -2.60
C ARG A 91 -0.28 -13.57 -2.70
N SER A 92 0.02 -13.04 -3.87
CA SER A 92 1.12 -12.10 -4.08
C SER A 92 0.68 -10.99 -5.02
N ILE A 93 1.11 -9.77 -4.71
CA ILE A 93 0.81 -8.58 -5.51
C ILE A 93 2.10 -8.05 -6.10
N SER A 94 2.10 -7.80 -7.41
CA SER A 94 3.17 -7.11 -8.10
C SER A 94 2.66 -5.77 -8.64
N LEU A 95 3.40 -4.71 -8.34
CA LEU A 95 3.09 -3.36 -8.79
C LEU A 95 4.26 -2.83 -9.61
N GLY A 96 3.99 -2.36 -10.82
CA GLY A 96 4.94 -1.62 -11.64
C GLY A 96 4.41 -0.23 -11.89
N PHE A 97 5.20 0.80 -11.65
CA PHE A 97 4.81 2.19 -11.87
C PHE A 97 6.01 3.08 -12.14
N THR A 98 5.75 4.18 -12.82
CA THR A 98 6.74 5.22 -13.11
C THR A 98 6.42 6.45 -12.28
N ILE A 99 7.42 7.03 -11.64
CA ILE A 99 7.35 8.34 -10.99
C ILE A 99 8.19 9.31 -11.80
N ALA A 100 7.70 10.54 -11.98
CA ALA A 100 8.40 11.55 -12.78
C ALA A 100 8.33 12.92 -12.11
N ALA A 101 9.46 13.62 -12.09
CA ALA A 101 9.57 15.00 -11.66
C ALA A 101 9.44 15.93 -12.87
N GLN A 102 8.51 16.87 -12.82
CA GLN A 102 8.34 17.90 -13.85
C GLN A 102 9.25 19.11 -13.62
N SER A 103 9.70 19.29 -12.39
CA SER A 103 10.53 20.40 -12.00
C SER A 103 11.71 19.94 -11.14
N ARG A 104 12.75 20.77 -11.14
CA ARG A 104 13.93 20.61 -10.30
C ARG A 104 13.61 20.45 -8.82
N TYR A 105 12.62 21.20 -8.33
CA TYR A 105 12.22 21.20 -6.91
C TYR A 105 11.52 19.90 -6.47
N GLU A 106 10.92 19.17 -7.40
CA GLU A 106 10.25 17.90 -7.14
C GLU A 106 11.25 16.74 -6.99
N MET A 107 12.45 16.87 -7.52
CA MET A 107 13.46 15.80 -7.55
C MET A 107 13.82 15.33 -6.15
N GLN A 108 14.18 16.24 -5.26
CA GLN A 108 14.66 15.89 -3.92
C GLN A 108 13.59 15.14 -3.09
N PRO A 109 12.35 15.63 -2.93
CA PRO A 109 11.33 14.89 -2.18
C PRO A 109 10.95 13.58 -2.85
N LEU A 110 10.92 13.52 -4.19
CA LEU A 110 10.60 12.32 -4.94
C LEU A 110 11.62 11.21 -4.68
N TYR A 111 12.91 11.52 -4.79
CA TYR A 111 13.99 10.55 -4.54
C TYR A 111 14.12 10.17 -3.06
N LYS A 112 13.81 11.09 -2.13
CA LYS A 112 13.69 10.73 -0.70
C LYS A 112 12.60 9.69 -0.46
N LYS A 113 11.45 9.83 -1.11
CA LYS A 113 10.37 8.83 -1.03
C LYS A 113 10.79 7.48 -1.64
N ALA A 114 11.41 7.49 -2.82
CA ALA A 114 11.89 6.28 -3.48
C ALA A 114 12.98 5.56 -2.64
N ASN A 115 13.91 6.30 -2.08
CA ASN A 115 14.93 5.75 -1.18
C ASN A 115 14.30 5.16 0.09
N TYR A 116 13.33 5.86 0.69
CA TYR A 116 12.63 5.36 1.86
C TYR A 116 11.82 4.09 1.55
N LEU A 117 11.21 4.00 0.36
CA LEU A 117 10.53 2.80 -0.10
C LEU A 117 11.51 1.62 -0.24
N ALA A 118 12.68 1.85 -0.84
CA ALA A 118 13.71 0.82 -0.95
C ALA A 118 14.22 0.36 0.42
N ALA A 119 14.36 1.29 1.36
CA ALA A 119 14.76 0.99 2.74
C ALA A 119 13.77 0.07 3.48
N GLN A 120 12.50 0.00 3.03
CA GLN A 120 11.50 -0.89 3.64
C GLN A 120 11.76 -2.39 3.40
N CYS A 121 12.70 -2.73 2.53
CA CYS A 121 13.19 -4.10 2.39
C CYS A 121 14.21 -4.48 3.48
N ALA A 122 14.75 -3.52 4.22
CA ALA A 122 15.66 -3.74 5.33
C ALA A 122 14.89 -3.97 6.63
N PRO A 123 15.45 -4.77 7.56
CA PRO A 123 14.83 -4.97 8.86
C PRO A 123 14.92 -3.69 9.72
N GLU A 124 13.94 -3.52 10.58
CA GLU A 124 13.98 -2.54 11.65
C GLU A 124 14.60 -3.17 12.91
N TYR A 125 15.43 -2.43 13.62
CA TYR A 125 16.02 -2.88 14.86
C TYR A 125 15.45 -2.08 16.04
N ASN A 126 15.05 -2.80 17.09
CA ASN A 126 14.66 -2.15 18.33
C ASN A 126 15.89 -1.63 19.06
N ASP A 127 15.96 -0.33 19.29
CA ASP A 127 17.10 0.34 19.94
C ASP A 127 17.38 -0.17 21.36
N THR A 128 16.35 -0.66 22.06
CA THR A 128 16.48 -1.12 23.46
C THR A 128 16.87 -2.60 23.55
N SER A 129 16.31 -3.45 22.66
CA SER A 129 16.52 -4.90 22.76
C SER A 129 17.46 -5.46 21.68
N GLY A 130 17.80 -4.67 20.67
CA GLY A 130 18.57 -5.08 19.50
C GLY A 130 17.84 -6.14 18.62
N ARG A 131 16.56 -6.42 18.88
CA ARG A 131 15.80 -7.41 18.14
C ARG A 131 15.42 -6.89 16.76
N MET A 132 15.61 -7.73 15.77
CA MET A 132 15.18 -7.49 14.40
C MET A 132 13.65 -7.63 14.29
N MET A 133 13.03 -6.65 13.65
CA MET A 133 11.59 -6.61 13.41
C MET A 133 11.33 -6.43 11.91
N THR A 134 10.26 -7.06 11.43
CA THR A 134 9.82 -6.89 10.04
C THR A 134 8.92 -5.66 9.94
N PRO A 135 9.21 -4.69 9.07
CA PRO A 135 8.32 -3.57 8.84
C PRO A 135 7.01 -4.06 8.22
N ILE A 136 5.90 -3.62 8.80
CA ILE A 136 4.54 -3.89 8.30
C ILE A 136 4.07 -2.67 7.51
N HIS A 137 3.45 -2.95 6.39
CA HIS A 137 2.95 -1.93 5.48
C HIS A 137 1.44 -2.06 5.28
N ARG A 138 0.79 -0.96 4.91
CA ARG A 138 -0.59 -0.95 4.44
C ARG A 138 -0.63 -0.31 3.06
N LEU A 139 -1.07 -1.07 2.08
CA LEU A 139 -1.16 -0.65 0.68
C LEU A 139 -2.55 -0.09 0.40
N THR A 140 -2.61 1.12 -0.17
CA THR A 140 -3.84 1.70 -0.69
C THR A 140 -3.66 2.00 -2.17
N LEU A 141 -4.56 1.48 -3.01
CA LEU A 141 -4.62 1.75 -4.43
C LEU A 141 -6.07 1.83 -4.87
N GLY A 142 -6.57 3.05 -5.00
CA GLY A 142 -7.97 3.29 -5.29
C GLY A 142 -8.87 2.51 -4.33
N ASP A 143 -9.92 1.93 -4.89
CA ASP A 143 -10.82 1.05 -4.16
C ASP A 143 -10.44 -0.45 -4.26
N TRP A 144 -9.42 -0.77 -5.06
CA TRP A 144 -8.94 -2.14 -5.18
C TRP A 144 -8.25 -2.62 -3.89
N PHE A 145 -7.34 -1.81 -3.38
CA PHE A 145 -6.69 -2.09 -2.10
C PHE A 145 -6.92 -0.93 -1.14
N ARG A 146 -7.63 -1.18 -0.06
CA ARG A 146 -7.88 -0.20 1.00
C ARG A 146 -7.08 -0.58 2.24
N ARG A 147 -5.96 0.13 2.46
CA ARG A 147 -5.05 -0.12 3.60
C ARG A 147 -4.74 -1.62 3.80
N LEU A 148 -4.58 -2.37 2.70
CA LEU A 148 -4.30 -3.80 2.74
C LEU A 148 -2.99 -4.06 3.47
N PRO A 149 -3.01 -4.76 4.62
CA PRO A 149 -1.79 -5.02 5.38
C PRO A 149 -0.92 -6.06 4.69
N GLY A 150 0.39 -5.94 4.86
CA GLY A 150 1.34 -6.88 4.27
C GLY A 150 2.79 -6.46 4.45
N VAL A 151 3.66 -7.14 3.75
CA VAL A 151 5.10 -6.90 3.76
C VAL A 151 5.63 -6.71 2.33
N ILE A 152 6.66 -5.90 2.20
CA ILE A 152 7.36 -5.69 0.94
C ILE A 152 8.45 -6.74 0.82
N ASN A 153 8.36 -7.57 -0.23
CA ASN A 153 9.36 -8.62 -0.50
C ASN A 153 10.53 -8.09 -1.32
N SER A 154 10.27 -7.20 -2.27
CA SER A 154 11.32 -6.59 -3.10
C SER A 154 10.87 -5.26 -3.67
N VAL A 155 11.84 -4.36 -3.80
CA VAL A 155 11.72 -3.09 -4.52
C VAL A 155 12.84 -3.05 -5.54
N THR A 156 12.52 -2.84 -6.80
CA THR A 156 13.48 -2.60 -7.87
C THR A 156 13.30 -1.17 -8.38
N LEU A 157 14.37 -0.42 -8.39
CA LEU A 157 14.43 0.93 -8.92
C LEU A 157 15.22 0.87 -10.24
N ASP A 158 14.59 1.30 -11.31
CA ASP A 158 15.18 1.29 -12.65
C ASP A 158 14.88 2.60 -13.37
N TYR A 159 15.69 2.97 -14.33
CA TYR A 159 15.46 4.16 -15.14
C TYR A 159 15.56 3.83 -16.63
N ASP A 160 14.75 4.48 -17.44
CA ASP A 160 14.81 4.38 -18.88
C ASP A 160 15.94 5.28 -19.40
N THR A 161 16.74 4.75 -20.31
CA THR A 161 17.84 5.51 -20.97
C THR A 161 17.34 6.70 -21.78
N ASN A 162 16.07 6.74 -22.15
CA ASN A 162 15.44 7.87 -22.86
C ASN A 162 15.04 9.03 -21.95
N VAL A 163 15.14 8.85 -20.62
CA VAL A 163 14.78 9.89 -19.65
C VAL A 163 15.93 10.89 -19.51
N PRO A 164 15.66 12.21 -19.64
CA PRO A 164 16.68 13.22 -19.42
C PRO A 164 17.13 13.24 -17.95
N TRP A 165 18.39 13.54 -17.77
CA TRP A 165 18.98 13.74 -16.45
C TRP A 165 18.99 15.22 -16.10
N GLU A 166 18.81 15.54 -14.84
CA GLU A 166 19.10 16.87 -14.33
C GLU A 166 20.61 17.11 -14.38
N THR A 167 21.00 18.24 -14.91
CA THR A 167 22.41 18.64 -15.03
C THR A 167 22.62 20.04 -14.45
N LYS A 168 23.77 20.26 -13.84
CA LYS A 168 24.17 21.61 -13.43
C LYS A 168 24.53 22.43 -14.65
N ASN A 169 23.77 23.50 -14.92
CA ASN A 169 23.90 24.29 -16.14
C ASN A 169 25.12 25.18 -16.18
N ASN A 170 25.80 25.49 -15.05
CA ASN A 170 26.99 26.36 -15.01
C ASN A 170 27.82 26.11 -13.75
N PHE A 171 29.12 26.45 -13.84
CA PHE A 171 30.04 26.54 -12.70
C PHE A 171 29.58 27.52 -11.58
N ASN A 172 28.63 28.41 -11.90
CA ASN A 172 28.05 29.40 -10.99
C ASN A 172 26.64 29.00 -10.48
N ASP A 173 26.17 27.79 -10.77
CA ASP A 173 24.93 27.30 -10.19
C ASP A 173 25.17 27.07 -8.69
N GLN A 174 24.71 28.04 -7.89
CA GLN A 174 24.91 28.05 -6.42
C GLN A 174 23.99 27.08 -5.70
N ASP A 175 23.16 26.33 -6.43
CA ASP A 175 22.28 25.35 -5.87
C ASP A 175 23.07 24.05 -5.58
N ASN A 176 23.75 24.06 -4.44
CA ASN A 176 24.56 22.92 -3.98
C ASN A 176 23.71 21.68 -3.61
N ASP A 177 22.39 21.84 -3.46
CA ASP A 177 21.48 20.79 -3.05
C ASP A 177 20.93 19.98 -4.25
N MET A 178 21.34 20.34 -5.47
CA MET A 178 20.90 19.64 -6.66
C MET A 178 21.65 18.34 -6.90
N ALA A 179 20.88 17.25 -6.83
CA ALA A 179 21.35 15.96 -7.25
C ALA A 179 21.25 15.78 -8.78
N ILE A 180 22.30 15.24 -9.37
CA ILE A 180 22.31 14.84 -10.78
C ILE A 180 21.64 13.46 -10.87
N LEU A 181 20.35 13.44 -11.22
CA LEU A 181 19.51 12.26 -11.25
C LEU A 181 18.56 12.29 -12.46
N PRO A 182 18.07 11.15 -12.93
CA PRO A 182 17.08 11.11 -14.00
C PRO A 182 15.74 11.70 -13.53
N HIS A 183 15.03 12.36 -14.44
CA HIS A 183 13.72 12.98 -14.15
C HIS A 183 12.59 11.97 -13.93
N ALA A 184 12.73 10.74 -14.41
CA ALA A 184 11.77 9.69 -14.17
C ALA A 184 12.46 8.40 -13.69
N LEU A 185 11.74 7.64 -12.88
CA LEU A 185 12.21 6.40 -12.29
C LEU A 185 11.09 5.36 -12.39
N ASN A 186 11.43 4.17 -12.86
CA ASN A 186 10.54 3.02 -12.89
C ASN A 186 10.72 2.23 -11.59
N ILE A 187 9.62 1.92 -10.94
CA ILE A 187 9.61 1.18 -9.68
C ILE A 187 8.81 -0.10 -9.87
N THR A 188 9.42 -1.23 -9.52
CA THR A 188 8.74 -2.51 -9.42
C THR A 188 8.73 -2.95 -7.97
N LEU A 189 7.54 -3.21 -7.44
CA LEU A 189 7.30 -3.59 -6.06
C LEU A 189 6.64 -4.97 -6.00
N LYS A 190 7.19 -5.89 -5.22
CA LYS A 190 6.52 -7.15 -4.87
C LYS A 190 6.03 -7.08 -3.43
N TYR A 191 4.74 -7.27 -3.27
CA TYR A 191 4.03 -7.13 -2.01
C TYR A 191 3.36 -8.44 -1.62
N GLN A 192 3.54 -8.86 -0.38
CA GLN A 192 2.93 -10.05 0.18
C GLN A 192 1.83 -9.62 1.16
N PRO A 193 0.55 -9.78 0.80
CA PRO A 193 -0.55 -9.43 1.68
C PRO A 193 -0.61 -10.33 2.92
N ILE A 194 -0.97 -9.72 4.04
CA ILE A 194 -1.37 -10.40 5.27
C ILE A 194 -2.87 -10.18 5.42
N HIS A 195 -3.66 -11.27 5.37
CA HIS A 195 -5.09 -11.15 5.50
C HIS A 195 -5.48 -10.97 6.97
N ASN A 196 -6.38 -10.05 7.24
CA ASN A 196 -7.03 -9.87 8.54
C ASN A 196 -8.27 -10.76 8.71
N PHE A 197 -8.60 -11.56 7.69
CA PHE A 197 -9.65 -12.57 7.67
C PHE A 197 -9.06 -13.94 7.26
N ILE A 198 -9.78 -15.01 7.55
CA ILE A 198 -9.38 -16.35 7.11
C ILE A 198 -9.83 -16.51 5.65
N PRO A 199 -8.89 -16.65 4.67
CA PRO A 199 -9.26 -16.91 3.30
C PRO A 199 -10.07 -18.20 3.17
N ARG A 200 -11.28 -18.10 2.65
CA ARG A 200 -12.19 -19.24 2.47
C ARG A 200 -12.75 -19.21 1.04
N ASN A 201 -13.13 -20.37 0.54
CA ASN A 201 -13.92 -20.45 -0.68
C ASN A 201 -15.38 -20.08 -0.36
N SER A 202 -15.65 -18.80 -0.28
CA SER A 202 -16.96 -18.25 0.03
C SER A 202 -17.08 -16.86 -0.57
N ASP A 203 -18.28 -16.42 -0.88
CA ASP A 203 -18.63 -15.08 -1.36
C ASP A 203 -18.34 -13.98 -0.31
N ALA A 204 -18.29 -14.35 0.98
CA ALA A 204 -17.92 -13.46 2.07
C ALA A 204 -16.40 -13.16 2.14
N SER A 205 -15.55 -13.82 1.33
CA SER A 205 -14.11 -13.55 1.30
C SER A 205 -13.79 -12.28 0.53
N ARG A 206 -13.31 -11.26 1.22
CA ARG A 206 -13.11 -9.90 0.68
C ARG A 206 -11.67 -9.70 0.21
N PHE A 207 -11.35 -10.21 -0.97
CA PHE A 207 -10.02 -10.03 -1.55
C PHE A 207 -9.86 -8.67 -2.25
N ILE A 208 -10.93 -8.12 -2.78
CA ILE A 208 -10.98 -6.83 -3.48
C ILE A 208 -11.76 -5.83 -2.63
N GLY A 209 -11.21 -4.65 -2.45
CA GLY A 209 -11.77 -3.67 -1.52
C GLY A 209 -13.15 -3.11 -1.91
N TRP A 210 -13.49 -3.10 -3.20
CA TRP A 210 -14.76 -2.52 -3.69
C TRP A 210 -16.00 -3.34 -3.26
N ASP A 211 -15.84 -4.65 -3.07
CA ASP A 211 -16.94 -5.55 -2.68
C ASP A 211 -17.53 -5.21 -1.30
N GLN A 212 -16.79 -4.43 -0.53
CA GLN A 212 -17.24 -3.94 0.78
C GLN A 212 -18.32 -2.85 0.69
N PHE A 213 -18.55 -2.26 -0.49
CA PHE A 213 -19.57 -1.23 -0.67
C PHE A 213 -20.98 -1.79 -0.90
N ASN A 214 -21.09 -3.02 -1.36
CA ASN A 214 -22.36 -3.59 -1.79
C ASN A 214 -23.17 -4.27 -0.68
N ASP A 215 -22.58 -4.54 0.47
CA ASP A 215 -23.24 -5.30 1.54
C ASP A 215 -24.25 -4.49 2.38
N GLY A 216 -24.59 -3.25 1.98
CA GLY A 216 -25.59 -2.42 2.69
C GLY A 216 -25.20 -2.06 4.12
N ASN A 217 -24.08 -2.56 4.60
CA ASN A 217 -23.52 -2.26 5.91
C ASN A 217 -22.47 -1.15 5.77
N ASP A 218 -22.97 0.05 5.56
CA ASP A 218 -22.20 1.29 5.31
C ASP A 218 -21.50 1.82 6.57
N SER A 219 -21.18 0.93 7.50
CA SER A 219 -20.34 1.26 8.65
C SER A 219 -18.86 1.03 8.34
N LEU A 220 -18.38 1.67 7.27
CA LEU A 220 -17.00 2.09 7.23
C LEU A 220 -16.88 3.16 8.32
N ASN A 221 -16.32 2.80 9.47
CA ASN A 221 -15.85 3.81 10.39
C ASN A 221 -15.13 4.86 9.58
N GLU A 222 -15.42 6.15 9.81
CA GLU A 222 -14.81 7.31 9.14
C GLU A 222 -13.27 7.22 9.10
N ASN A 223 -12.68 6.31 9.85
CA ASN A 223 -11.25 6.01 9.95
C ASN A 223 -10.73 4.98 8.94
N GLY A 224 -11.55 4.42 8.03
CA GLY A 224 -11.11 3.49 7.01
C GLY A 224 -10.46 2.21 7.56
N THR A 225 -10.83 1.77 8.74
CA THR A 225 -10.38 0.52 9.35
C THR A 225 -11.22 -0.63 8.83
N PHE A 226 -10.56 -1.59 8.22
CA PHE A 226 -11.17 -2.77 7.61
C PHE A 226 -11.77 -3.76 8.61
N TYR A 227 -11.45 -3.67 9.84
CA TYR A 227 -11.90 -4.53 10.92
C TYR A 227 -11.34 -3.93 12.20
N ASP A 228 -12.20 -3.68 13.15
CA ASP A 228 -11.77 -3.39 14.50
C ASP A 228 -11.67 -4.71 15.27
N PRO A 229 -10.47 -5.26 15.46
CA PRO A 229 -10.32 -6.49 16.23
C PRO A 229 -10.66 -6.30 17.72
N SER A 230 -10.89 -5.05 18.17
CA SER A 230 -11.18 -4.73 19.56
C SER A 230 -12.65 -4.94 19.91
N THR A 231 -13.56 -4.94 18.94
CA THR A 231 -14.98 -5.09 19.22
C THR A 231 -15.46 -6.54 19.20
N GLY A 232 -14.77 -7.43 18.47
CA GLY A 232 -15.16 -8.87 18.44
C GLY A 232 -16.62 -9.12 18.05
N GLU A 233 -17.37 -8.09 17.72
CA GLU A 233 -18.76 -8.18 17.33
C GLU A 233 -18.83 -8.58 15.87
N GLU A 234 -19.02 -9.86 15.61
CA GLU A 234 -19.88 -10.27 14.51
C GLU A 234 -21.18 -9.50 14.70
N ASN A 235 -21.52 -8.58 13.78
CA ASN A 235 -22.81 -7.89 13.83
C ASN A 235 -23.91 -8.96 13.74
N GLY A 236 -24.33 -9.43 14.91
CA GLY A 236 -25.52 -10.22 15.06
C GLY A 236 -26.70 -9.39 14.58
N GLU A 237 -27.54 -10.00 13.76
CA GLU A 237 -28.82 -9.50 13.32
C GLU A 237 -29.52 -8.76 14.48
N ALA A 238 -29.84 -7.51 14.24
CA ALA A 238 -30.75 -6.79 15.13
C ALA A 238 -32.11 -7.50 15.06
N VAL A 239 -32.36 -8.35 16.01
CA VAL A 239 -33.66 -8.97 16.22
C VAL A 239 -34.63 -7.83 16.54
N ASN A 240 -35.53 -7.60 15.62
CA ASN A 240 -36.65 -6.67 15.76
C ASN A 240 -37.58 -7.18 16.88
N GLU A 241 -37.33 -6.80 18.13
CA GLU A 241 -38.22 -7.10 19.30
C GLU A 241 -39.43 -6.16 19.37
N ASN A 242 -39.97 -5.67 18.27
CA ASN A 242 -41.19 -4.83 18.27
C ASN A 242 -42.36 -5.45 17.52
N ALA A 243 -42.63 -6.74 17.71
CA ALA A 243 -43.85 -7.33 17.17
C ALA A 243 -44.53 -8.27 18.18
N GLN A 244 -44.81 -7.78 19.39
CA GLN A 244 -45.82 -8.43 20.26
C GLN A 244 -46.27 -7.44 21.36
N GLN A 245 -47.15 -6.55 21.04
CA GLN A 245 -48.15 -5.98 21.95
C GLN A 245 -49.28 -5.37 21.12
N GLU A 246 -50.22 -6.21 20.69
CA GLU A 246 -51.63 -5.84 20.48
C GLU A 246 -52.41 -7.12 20.20
N SER A 247 -53.02 -7.65 21.24
CA SER A 247 -54.33 -8.32 21.22
C SER A 247 -54.82 -8.50 22.63
#